data_c23ee73f1915b43894f3d37becc893a1
#
_entry.id   c23ee73f1915b43894f3d37becc893a1
#
_cell.length_a   1.000
_cell.length_b   1.000
_cell.length_c   1.000
_cell.angle_alpha   90.00
_cell.angle_beta   90.00
_cell.angle_gamma   90.00
#
_symmetry.space_group_name_H-M   'P 1'
#
loop_
_entity.id
_entity.type
_entity.pdbx_description
1 polymer ?
#
loop_
_entity_poly.entity_id
_entity_poly.type
_entity_poly.pdbx_seq_one_letter_code
_entity_poly.pdbx_strand_id
1 'polypeptide(L)'
;YSFLGERGKPEIQISRKKKLEAGDLLIQLTRGVWEQCGEQELLRIVNDAKETKDILDQVEDCILMEQNSRSIDNYSMAVTAVNKVYQSPKKPVSVKKVLMIVLPVLLVVITVGVTLFLRYRSIQNKTQSLLQYMESGEEYLACSNFQKVAEEYEAAKKLADSLHKEQEYREADSYAKLAEQVILADEALSAAEYQKAQELYLAARQMAVENGNVGLSYIEGQLNRTEGYIEVFDLIAQGERKEEYDNLTGAIALYQEAKEKAAVLYFMDGKKEALELQMAAEETLEKEQLAAEKRLQEQIEAEAVSRALDQDQKTNDQQNAINMENQGNELLAQGSYESAITFYRVAQASYKQLGLTELADGIDKKMEAAQ
;
A
#
# COMPACT_ATOMS: atom_id res chain seq x y z
N TYR A 1 -28.08 -28.05 38.93
CA TYR A 1 -28.24 -27.38 40.26
C TYR A 1 -29.55 -27.85 40.86
N SER A 2 -29.48 -28.42 42.08
CA SER A 2 -30.66 -28.76 42.85
C SER A 2 -30.66 -27.96 44.16
N PHE A 3 -31.83 -27.65 44.68
CA PHE A 3 -31.98 -26.86 45.89
C PHE A 3 -32.95 -27.53 46.89
N LEU A 4 -32.81 -27.19 48.16
CA LEU A 4 -33.70 -27.71 49.22
C LEU A 4 -35.11 -27.12 48.98
N GLY A 5 -36.11 -28.00 48.82
CA GLY A 5 -37.48 -27.63 48.55
C GLY A 5 -37.97 -27.94 47.13
N GLU A 6 -37.13 -28.40 46.24
CA GLU A 6 -37.51 -28.92 44.92
C GLU A 6 -38.19 -30.29 45.06
N ARG A 7 -39.14 -30.59 44.14
CA ARG A 7 -39.83 -31.90 44.13
C ARG A 7 -38.85 -32.99 43.68
N GLY A 8 -38.28 -33.71 44.63
CA GLY A 8 -37.27 -34.76 44.40
C GLY A 8 -36.19 -34.78 45.47
N LYS A 9 -35.24 -35.73 45.38
CA LYS A 9 -34.08 -35.72 46.24
C LYS A 9 -33.05 -34.76 45.65
N PRO A 10 -32.55 -33.77 46.44
CA PRO A 10 -31.52 -32.86 45.93
C PRO A 10 -30.24 -33.64 45.60
N GLU A 11 -29.60 -33.31 44.48
CA GLU A 11 -28.26 -33.83 44.16
C GLU A 11 -27.24 -33.16 45.07
N ILE A 12 -26.67 -33.96 45.95
CA ILE A 12 -25.63 -33.50 46.89
C ILE A 12 -24.28 -33.99 46.37
N GLN A 13 -23.37 -33.12 46.08
CA GLN A 13 -21.97 -33.43 45.82
C GLN A 13 -21.22 -33.52 47.16
N ILE A 14 -20.73 -34.72 47.48
CA ILE A 14 -19.91 -34.93 48.69
C ILE A 14 -18.43 -34.90 48.28
N SER A 15 -17.68 -33.94 48.77
CA SER A 15 -16.23 -33.90 48.60
C SER A 15 -15.55 -35.00 49.45
N ARG A 16 -14.32 -35.38 49.09
CA ARG A 16 -13.51 -36.26 49.93
C ARG A 16 -13.26 -35.61 51.29
N LYS A 17 -13.23 -36.42 52.37
CA LYS A 17 -12.88 -35.94 53.70
C LYS A 17 -11.54 -35.21 53.66
N LYS A 18 -11.53 -33.94 54.01
CA LYS A 18 -10.31 -33.15 54.22
C LYS A 18 -10.06 -33.01 55.71
N LYS A 19 -8.82 -33.21 56.12
CA LYS A 19 -8.40 -32.95 57.51
C LYS A 19 -8.22 -31.45 57.66
N LEU A 20 -8.91 -30.89 58.65
CA LEU A 20 -8.76 -29.46 58.97
C LEU A 20 -7.51 -29.28 59.83
N GLU A 21 -6.80 -28.21 59.59
CA GLU A 21 -5.63 -27.75 60.35
C GLU A 21 -5.93 -26.43 61.06
N ALA A 22 -5.19 -26.13 62.13
CA ALA A 22 -5.32 -24.86 62.79
C ALA A 22 -4.81 -23.76 61.85
N GLY A 23 -5.61 -22.77 61.62
CA GLY A 23 -5.34 -21.68 60.67
C GLY A 23 -6.13 -21.81 59.35
N ASP A 24 -6.79 -22.98 59.10
CA ASP A 24 -7.67 -23.12 57.98
C ASP A 24 -8.89 -22.22 58.11
N LEU A 25 -9.31 -21.63 57.00
CA LEU A 25 -10.56 -20.93 56.85
C LEU A 25 -11.53 -21.79 56.05
N LEU A 26 -12.67 -22.13 56.67
CA LEU A 26 -13.78 -22.77 55.98
C LEU A 26 -14.80 -21.66 55.63
N ILE A 27 -14.97 -21.47 54.34
CA ILE A 27 -15.90 -20.44 53.83
C ILE A 27 -17.07 -21.19 53.20
N GLN A 28 -18.26 -20.90 53.70
CA GLN A 28 -19.52 -21.36 53.14
C GLN A 28 -20.29 -20.16 52.60
N LEU A 29 -20.69 -20.20 51.37
CA LEU A 29 -21.42 -19.13 50.75
C LEU A 29 -22.52 -19.65 49.85
N THR A 30 -23.56 -18.83 49.68
CA THR A 30 -24.62 -19.10 48.74
C THR A 30 -24.30 -18.54 47.36
N ARG A 31 -25.07 -18.94 46.38
CA ARG A 31 -24.94 -18.49 44.98
C ARG A 31 -24.96 -16.97 44.88
N GLY A 32 -25.80 -16.26 45.66
CA GLY A 32 -25.88 -14.80 45.64
C GLY A 32 -24.55 -14.12 45.97
N VAL A 33 -23.72 -14.68 46.88
CA VAL A 33 -22.36 -14.17 47.13
C VAL A 33 -21.45 -14.39 45.93
N TRP A 34 -21.45 -15.62 45.41
CA TRP A 34 -20.56 -16.03 44.34
C TRP A 34 -20.80 -15.27 43.01
N GLU A 35 -22.06 -15.07 42.64
CA GLU A 35 -22.44 -14.38 41.42
C GLU A 35 -22.19 -12.87 41.48
N GLN A 36 -22.26 -12.28 42.68
CA GLN A 36 -22.05 -10.85 42.85
C GLN A 36 -20.57 -10.47 42.95
N CYS A 37 -19.79 -11.16 43.79
CA CYS A 37 -18.39 -10.83 43.99
C CYS A 37 -17.44 -11.46 42.98
N GLY A 38 -17.78 -12.62 42.43
CA GLY A 38 -16.87 -13.40 41.59
C GLY A 38 -15.69 -14.04 42.37
N GLU A 39 -15.09 -15.06 41.77
CA GLU A 39 -13.98 -15.80 42.38
C GLU A 39 -12.76 -14.95 42.71
N GLN A 40 -12.35 -14.09 41.76
CA GLN A 40 -11.13 -13.31 41.90
C GLN A 40 -11.22 -12.29 43.06
N GLU A 41 -12.36 -11.62 43.17
CA GLU A 41 -12.57 -10.64 44.21
C GLU A 41 -12.72 -11.27 45.58
N LEU A 42 -13.42 -12.40 45.67
CA LEU A 42 -13.51 -13.18 46.91
C LEU A 42 -12.11 -13.64 47.38
N LEU A 43 -11.29 -14.16 46.49
CA LEU A 43 -9.93 -14.56 46.82
C LEU A 43 -9.07 -13.37 47.27
N ARG A 44 -9.23 -12.21 46.64
CA ARG A 44 -8.55 -10.99 47.06
C ARG A 44 -8.94 -10.59 48.48
N ILE A 45 -10.24 -10.55 48.76
CA ILE A 45 -10.77 -10.21 50.09
C ILE A 45 -10.27 -11.16 51.15
N VAL A 46 -10.29 -12.48 50.87
CA VAL A 46 -9.84 -13.52 51.80
C VAL A 46 -8.34 -13.42 52.10
N ASN A 47 -7.52 -13.06 51.11
CA ASN A 47 -6.08 -12.93 51.27
C ASN A 47 -5.67 -11.64 51.98
N ASP A 48 -6.44 -10.58 51.79
CA ASP A 48 -6.14 -9.26 52.35
C ASP A 48 -6.66 -9.09 53.79
N ALA A 49 -7.69 -9.83 54.19
CA ALA A 49 -8.34 -9.71 55.49
C ALA A 49 -7.47 -10.26 56.62
N LYS A 50 -7.49 -9.56 57.75
CA LYS A 50 -6.77 -9.96 58.97
C LYS A 50 -7.60 -10.82 59.89
N GLU A 51 -8.89 -10.60 59.89
CA GLU A 51 -9.86 -11.31 60.72
C GLU A 51 -11.03 -11.84 59.84
N THR A 52 -11.70 -12.92 60.34
CA THR A 52 -12.86 -13.48 59.65
C THR A 52 -14.01 -12.49 59.52
N LYS A 53 -14.10 -11.52 60.38
CA LYS A 53 -15.08 -10.45 60.31
C LYS A 53 -14.81 -9.52 59.12
N ASP A 54 -13.55 -9.13 58.91
CA ASP A 54 -13.15 -8.27 57.80
C ASP A 54 -13.52 -8.88 56.45
N ILE A 55 -13.46 -10.23 56.35
CA ILE A 55 -13.89 -10.97 55.14
C ILE A 55 -15.39 -10.76 54.90
N LEU A 56 -16.21 -10.91 55.94
CA LEU A 56 -17.66 -10.73 55.83
C LEU A 56 -18.04 -9.31 55.47
N ASP A 57 -17.45 -8.33 56.15
CA ASP A 57 -17.73 -6.91 55.94
C ASP A 57 -17.32 -6.49 54.51
N GLN A 58 -16.14 -6.87 54.03
CA GLN A 58 -15.69 -6.55 52.64
C GLN A 58 -16.51 -7.26 51.57
N VAL A 59 -16.96 -8.50 51.80
CA VAL A 59 -17.84 -9.21 50.88
C VAL A 59 -19.23 -8.56 50.86
N GLU A 60 -19.76 -8.16 51.99
CA GLU A 60 -21.01 -7.39 52.07
C GLU A 60 -20.90 -6.07 51.31
N ASP A 61 -19.81 -5.29 51.49
CA ASP A 61 -19.54 -4.08 50.76
C ASP A 61 -19.44 -4.32 49.25
N CYS A 62 -18.79 -5.41 48.83
CA CYS A 62 -18.71 -5.83 47.41
C CYS A 62 -20.08 -6.06 46.81
N ILE A 63 -20.93 -6.81 47.54
CA ILE A 63 -22.31 -7.09 47.09
C ILE A 63 -23.16 -5.83 46.99
N LEU A 64 -23.01 -4.92 47.99
CA LEU A 64 -23.76 -3.67 48.03
C LEU A 64 -23.29 -2.62 47.01
N MET A 65 -22.02 -2.62 46.64
CA MET A 65 -21.47 -1.69 45.67
C MET A 65 -21.93 -1.99 44.20
N GLU A 66 -22.25 -3.20 43.88
CA GLU A 66 -22.78 -3.57 42.55
C GLU A 66 -24.28 -3.23 42.36
N GLN A 67 -24.89 -2.52 43.26
CA GLN A 67 -26.32 -2.22 43.41
C GLN A 67 -26.97 -1.43 42.24
N ASN A 68 -26.28 -1.10 41.17
CA ASN A 68 -26.81 -0.17 40.18
C ASN A 68 -27.65 -0.79 39.04
N SER A 69 -27.92 -2.11 38.98
CA SER A 69 -28.67 -2.65 37.82
C SER A 69 -29.46 -3.96 38.00
N ARG A 70 -29.38 -4.68 39.10
CA ARG A 70 -30.14 -5.96 39.28
C ARG A 70 -30.66 -6.13 40.71
N SER A 71 -31.78 -6.83 40.86
CA SER A 71 -32.27 -7.25 42.17
C SER A 71 -31.24 -8.17 42.83
N ILE A 72 -30.85 -7.81 44.06
CA ILE A 72 -29.93 -8.64 44.85
C ILE A 72 -30.66 -9.95 45.19
N ASP A 73 -30.05 -11.07 44.82
CA ASP A 73 -30.52 -12.41 45.24
C ASP A 73 -30.20 -12.61 46.73
N ASN A 74 -30.96 -13.46 47.40
CA ASN A 74 -30.68 -13.79 48.81
C ASN A 74 -29.26 -14.30 48.94
N TYR A 75 -28.46 -13.68 49.77
CA TYR A 75 -27.09 -14.06 50.03
C TYR A 75 -26.84 -14.44 51.48
N SER A 76 -25.97 -15.39 51.67
CA SER A 76 -25.50 -15.78 52.99
C SER A 76 -24.06 -16.27 52.87
N MET A 77 -23.25 -15.90 53.83
CA MET A 77 -21.87 -16.32 53.93
C MET A 77 -21.53 -16.66 55.38
N ALA A 78 -20.77 -17.75 55.59
CA ALA A 78 -20.21 -18.11 56.85
C ALA A 78 -18.72 -18.35 56.70
N VAL A 79 -17.92 -17.75 57.55
CA VAL A 79 -16.48 -17.93 57.62
C VAL A 79 -16.12 -18.54 58.96
N THR A 80 -15.54 -19.70 58.94
CA THR A 80 -15.12 -20.41 60.18
C THR A 80 -13.61 -20.55 60.18
N ALA A 81 -12.96 -19.94 61.15
CA ALA A 81 -11.52 -20.12 61.38
C ALA A 81 -11.28 -21.30 62.31
N VAL A 82 -10.41 -22.18 61.89
CA VAL A 82 -10.01 -23.33 62.71
C VAL A 82 -8.87 -22.92 63.63
N ASN A 83 -9.19 -22.50 64.85
CA ASN A 83 -8.18 -22.02 65.80
C ASN A 83 -7.39 -23.11 66.50
N LYS A 84 -8.00 -24.28 66.71
CA LYS A 84 -7.33 -25.43 67.32
C LYS A 84 -7.88 -26.75 66.75
N VAL A 85 -6.98 -27.65 66.45
CA VAL A 85 -7.32 -29.03 66.13
C VAL A 85 -6.88 -29.91 67.26
N TYR A 86 -7.79 -30.80 67.75
CA TYR A 86 -7.48 -31.77 68.83
C TYR A 86 -6.29 -32.65 68.46
N GLN A 87 -5.23 -32.54 69.21
CA GLN A 87 -4.07 -33.45 69.13
C GLN A 87 -3.99 -34.35 70.37
N SER A 88 -3.97 -35.64 70.14
CA SER A 88 -3.73 -36.56 71.24
C SER A 88 -2.33 -36.39 71.88
N PRO A 89 -2.17 -36.42 73.17
CA PRO A 89 -0.88 -36.15 73.82
C PRO A 89 0.17 -37.16 73.37
N LYS A 90 1.24 -36.69 72.76
CA LYS A 90 2.38 -37.54 72.34
C LYS A 90 3.34 -37.67 73.48
N LYS A 91 3.91 -38.94 73.65
CA LYS A 91 4.96 -39.26 74.65
C LYS A 91 6.15 -38.30 74.42
N PRO A 92 6.79 -37.81 75.51
CA PRO A 92 7.90 -36.88 75.36
C PRO A 92 9.09 -37.54 74.64
N VAL A 93 9.37 -37.06 73.47
CA VAL A 93 10.56 -37.52 72.73
C VAL A 93 11.72 -36.59 73.13
N SER A 94 12.91 -37.17 73.32
CA SER A 94 14.09 -36.39 73.71
C SER A 94 14.33 -35.22 72.67
N VAL A 95 14.17 -33.99 73.14
CA VAL A 95 14.22 -32.72 72.34
C VAL A 95 15.51 -32.69 71.53
N LYS A 96 16.65 -33.14 72.01
CA LYS A 96 17.92 -33.13 71.29
C LYS A 96 17.94 -34.05 70.05
N LYS A 97 17.31 -35.21 70.10
CA LYS A 97 17.23 -36.14 68.96
C LYS A 97 16.24 -35.63 67.89
N VAL A 98 15.16 -35.01 68.33
CA VAL A 98 14.19 -34.39 67.42
C VAL A 98 14.81 -33.22 66.72
N LEU A 99 15.55 -32.36 67.44
CA LEU A 99 16.19 -31.19 66.86
C LEU A 99 17.24 -31.55 65.81
N MET A 100 18.02 -32.64 66.02
CA MET A 100 19.04 -33.11 65.07
C MET A 100 18.46 -33.65 63.76
N ILE A 101 17.22 -34.12 63.76
CA ILE A 101 16.53 -34.61 62.57
C ILE A 101 15.65 -33.54 61.95
N VAL A 102 14.97 -32.73 62.79
CA VAL A 102 14.01 -31.72 62.29
C VAL A 102 14.71 -30.54 61.67
N LEU A 103 15.87 -30.11 62.22
CA LEU A 103 16.59 -28.93 61.70
C LEU A 103 17.03 -29.10 60.23
N PRO A 104 17.70 -30.20 59.81
CA PRO A 104 18.08 -30.38 58.39
C PRO A 104 16.85 -30.63 57.48
N VAL A 105 15.81 -31.31 57.96
CA VAL A 105 14.57 -31.49 57.22
C VAL A 105 13.85 -30.13 57.01
N LEU A 106 13.77 -29.34 58.08
CA LEU A 106 13.19 -27.97 58.00
C LEU A 106 13.97 -27.09 57.00
N LEU A 107 15.29 -27.17 57.02
CA LEU A 107 16.15 -26.42 56.09
C LEU A 107 15.93 -26.85 54.62
N VAL A 108 15.78 -28.15 54.37
CA VAL A 108 15.42 -28.67 53.04
C VAL A 108 14.02 -28.21 52.62
N VAL A 109 13.04 -28.27 53.50
CA VAL A 109 11.68 -27.80 53.21
C VAL A 109 11.62 -26.30 52.91
N ILE A 110 12.37 -25.51 53.70
CA ILE A 110 12.46 -24.07 53.44
C ILE A 110 13.14 -23.78 52.10
N THR A 111 14.27 -24.44 51.78
CA THR A 111 14.96 -24.26 50.52
C THR A 111 14.10 -24.64 49.31
N VAL A 112 13.42 -25.78 49.39
CA VAL A 112 12.46 -26.23 48.38
C VAL A 112 11.29 -25.25 48.27
N GLY A 113 10.72 -24.84 49.40
CA GLY A 113 9.62 -23.86 49.43
C GLY A 113 10.02 -22.51 48.81
N VAL A 114 11.18 -21.99 49.16
CA VAL A 114 11.71 -20.74 48.58
C VAL A 114 11.98 -20.89 47.09
N THR A 115 12.57 -22.00 46.66
CA THR A 115 12.84 -22.22 45.21
C THR A 115 11.54 -22.36 44.41
N LEU A 116 10.54 -23.05 44.92
CA LEU A 116 9.22 -23.18 44.29
C LEU A 116 8.49 -21.83 44.26
N PHE A 117 8.55 -21.07 45.34
CA PHE A 117 7.97 -19.74 45.39
C PHE A 117 8.62 -18.76 44.39
N LEU A 118 9.94 -18.75 44.34
CA LEU A 118 10.66 -17.91 43.38
C LEU A 118 10.35 -18.32 41.93
N ARG A 119 10.27 -19.63 41.66
CA ARG A 119 9.89 -20.18 40.35
C ARG A 119 8.45 -19.80 39.98
N TYR A 120 7.52 -19.93 40.91
CA TYR A 120 6.12 -19.54 40.74
C TYR A 120 6.01 -18.04 40.43
N ARG A 121 6.68 -17.17 41.23
CA ARG A 121 6.72 -15.73 41.02
C ARG A 121 7.33 -15.36 39.68
N SER A 122 8.39 -16.04 39.27
CA SER A 122 9.01 -15.85 37.96
C SER A 122 8.06 -16.20 36.82
N ILE A 123 7.31 -17.31 36.93
CA ILE A 123 6.31 -17.70 35.94
C ILE A 123 5.18 -16.66 35.86
N GLN A 124 4.68 -16.18 37.00
CA GLN A 124 3.63 -15.17 37.06
C GLN A 124 4.10 -13.85 36.39
N ASN A 125 5.29 -13.39 36.72
CA ASN A 125 5.86 -12.18 36.11
C ASN A 125 6.01 -12.33 34.59
N LYS A 126 6.54 -13.48 34.12
CA LYS A 126 6.66 -13.75 32.68
C LYS A 126 5.30 -13.82 31.99
N THR A 127 4.29 -14.41 32.65
CA THR A 127 2.93 -14.47 32.08
C THR A 127 2.33 -13.07 31.98
N GLN A 128 2.52 -12.24 32.99
CA GLN A 128 2.05 -10.85 32.94
C GLN A 128 2.77 -10.06 31.85
N SER A 129 4.09 -10.22 31.71
CA SER A 129 4.86 -9.58 30.63
C SER A 129 4.41 -10.07 29.26
N LEU A 130 4.11 -11.38 29.10
CA LEU A 130 3.59 -11.92 27.86
C LEU A 130 2.27 -11.24 27.44
N LEU A 131 1.33 -11.12 28.38
CA LEU A 131 0.05 -10.46 28.12
C LEU A 131 0.26 -8.97 27.76
N GLN A 132 1.16 -8.30 28.46
CA GLN A 132 1.50 -6.92 28.19
C GLN A 132 2.10 -6.74 26.77
N TYR A 133 3.01 -7.62 26.35
CA TYR A 133 3.57 -7.56 25.00
C TYR A 133 2.52 -7.84 23.91
N MET A 134 1.61 -8.79 24.14
CA MET A 134 0.51 -9.05 23.20
C MET A 134 -0.44 -7.87 23.12
N GLU A 135 -0.84 -7.26 24.25
CA GLU A 135 -1.70 -6.07 24.30
C GLU A 135 -1.03 -4.88 23.60
N SER A 136 0.25 -4.60 23.91
CA SER A 136 1.01 -3.55 23.23
C SER A 136 1.12 -3.83 21.71
N GLY A 137 1.31 -5.09 21.32
CA GLY A 137 1.34 -5.49 19.93
C GLY A 137 0.03 -5.19 19.19
N GLU A 138 -1.11 -5.47 19.83
CA GLU A 138 -2.45 -5.13 19.29
C GLU A 138 -2.65 -3.62 19.16
N GLU A 139 -2.22 -2.82 20.15
CA GLU A 139 -2.28 -1.36 20.07
C GLU A 139 -1.45 -0.82 18.91
N TYR A 140 -0.24 -1.34 18.71
CA TYR A 140 0.60 -0.96 17.57
C TYR A 140 0.04 -1.42 16.23
N LEU A 141 -0.62 -2.57 16.16
CA LEU A 141 -1.36 -3.01 14.97
C LEU A 141 -2.49 -2.05 14.62
N ALA A 142 -3.25 -1.60 15.63
CA ALA A 142 -4.32 -0.62 15.42
C ALA A 142 -3.80 0.71 14.86
N CYS A 143 -2.57 1.09 15.22
CA CYS A 143 -1.88 2.28 14.71
C CYS A 143 -1.06 2.01 13.43
N SER A 144 -1.07 0.78 12.90
CA SER A 144 -0.29 0.36 11.72
C SER A 144 1.23 0.58 11.89
N ASN A 145 1.75 0.49 13.11
CA ASN A 145 3.18 0.61 13.40
C ASN A 145 3.84 -0.77 13.39
N PHE A 146 4.07 -1.32 12.20
CA PHE A 146 4.56 -2.69 12.02
C PHE A 146 5.96 -2.91 12.59
N GLN A 147 6.81 -1.88 12.67
CA GLN A 147 8.11 -1.97 13.33
C GLN A 147 7.96 -2.35 14.81
N LYS A 148 7.05 -1.67 15.51
CA LYS A 148 6.76 -1.97 16.92
C LYS A 148 6.00 -3.28 17.09
N VAL A 149 5.10 -3.59 16.18
CA VAL A 149 4.40 -4.88 16.14
C VAL A 149 5.40 -6.04 16.12
N ALA A 150 6.40 -5.99 15.24
CA ALA A 150 7.42 -7.03 15.15
C ALA A 150 8.23 -7.15 16.45
N GLU A 151 8.64 -6.03 17.06
CA GLU A 151 9.38 -6.00 18.33
C GLU A 151 8.58 -6.65 19.46
N GLU A 152 7.32 -6.25 19.64
CA GLU A 152 6.46 -6.72 20.74
C GLU A 152 6.08 -8.20 20.58
N TYR A 153 5.65 -8.61 19.38
CA TYR A 153 5.29 -10.01 19.16
C TYR A 153 6.50 -10.97 19.14
N GLU A 154 7.67 -10.53 18.71
CA GLU A 154 8.89 -11.33 18.88
C GLU A 154 9.28 -11.47 20.36
N ALA A 155 9.05 -10.46 21.20
CA ALA A 155 9.22 -10.57 22.65
C ALA A 155 8.17 -11.50 23.27
N ALA A 156 6.91 -11.36 22.85
CA ALA A 156 5.81 -12.24 23.27
C ALA A 156 6.09 -13.70 22.89
N LYS A 157 6.52 -13.97 21.67
CA LYS A 157 6.86 -15.31 21.16
C LYS A 157 7.93 -15.99 22.03
N LYS A 158 9.02 -15.28 22.35
CA LYS A 158 10.08 -15.80 23.23
C LYS A 158 9.58 -16.14 24.62
N LEU A 159 8.69 -15.32 25.19
CA LEU A 159 8.09 -15.60 26.49
C LEU A 159 7.11 -16.77 26.43
N ALA A 160 6.26 -16.84 25.41
CA ALA A 160 5.31 -17.93 25.21
C ALA A 160 6.03 -19.27 25.08
N ASP A 161 7.13 -19.33 24.31
CA ASP A 161 7.99 -20.51 24.22
C ASP A 161 8.56 -20.91 25.58
N SER A 162 9.13 -19.94 26.34
CA SER A 162 9.68 -20.20 27.68
C SER A 162 8.65 -20.67 28.70
N LEU A 163 7.36 -20.38 28.48
CA LEU A 163 6.23 -20.73 29.31
C LEU A 163 5.49 -21.98 28.79
N HIS A 164 5.90 -22.54 27.65
CA HIS A 164 5.24 -23.64 26.94
C HIS A 164 3.76 -23.35 26.62
N LYS A 165 3.47 -22.08 26.25
CA LYS A 165 2.17 -21.59 25.86
C LYS A 165 2.04 -21.63 24.35
N GLU A 166 1.61 -22.76 23.82
CA GLU A 166 1.65 -23.04 22.38
C GLU A 166 0.68 -22.18 21.57
N GLN A 167 -0.47 -21.85 22.13
CA GLN A 167 -1.47 -21.01 21.46
C GLN A 167 -0.95 -19.58 21.31
N GLU A 168 -0.51 -18.96 22.39
CA GLU A 168 0.04 -17.62 22.42
C GLU A 168 1.34 -17.53 21.58
N TYR A 169 2.12 -18.62 21.54
CA TYR A 169 3.29 -18.70 20.67
C TYR A 169 2.91 -18.62 19.19
N ARG A 170 1.93 -19.43 18.76
CA ARG A 170 1.49 -19.43 17.35
C ARG A 170 0.89 -18.09 16.94
N GLU A 171 0.11 -17.50 17.82
CA GLU A 171 -0.48 -16.18 17.59
C GLU A 171 0.60 -15.10 17.46
N ALA A 172 1.53 -15.04 18.41
CA ALA A 172 2.64 -14.10 18.36
C ALA A 172 3.54 -14.31 17.13
N ASP A 173 3.82 -15.57 16.76
CA ASP A 173 4.61 -15.90 15.57
C ASP A 173 3.92 -15.45 14.27
N SER A 174 2.59 -15.62 14.18
CA SER A 174 1.83 -15.20 12.99
C SER A 174 1.81 -13.68 12.83
N TYR A 175 1.63 -12.93 13.91
CA TYR A 175 1.66 -11.46 13.86
C TYR A 175 3.07 -10.90 13.65
N ALA A 176 4.09 -11.54 14.25
CA ALA A 176 5.48 -11.15 14.00
C ALA A 176 5.86 -11.33 12.53
N LYS A 177 5.50 -12.45 11.92
CA LYS A 177 5.72 -12.72 10.50
C LYS A 177 4.96 -11.76 9.59
N LEU A 178 3.70 -11.45 9.90
CA LEU A 178 2.94 -10.45 9.18
C LEU A 178 3.64 -9.09 9.22
N ALA A 179 4.08 -8.67 10.41
CA ALA A 179 4.76 -7.40 10.58
C ALA A 179 6.09 -7.36 9.81
N GLU A 180 6.89 -8.42 9.89
CA GLU A 180 8.14 -8.55 9.14
C GLU A 180 7.90 -8.46 7.63
N GLN A 181 6.85 -9.14 7.13
CA GLN A 181 6.49 -9.11 5.73
C GLN A 181 6.09 -7.69 5.26
N VAL A 182 5.34 -6.94 6.08
CA VAL A 182 4.96 -5.56 5.79
C VAL A 182 6.19 -4.63 5.82
N ILE A 183 7.09 -4.80 6.79
CA ILE A 183 8.34 -4.03 6.86
C ILE A 183 9.18 -4.22 5.60
N LEU A 184 9.35 -5.46 5.14
CA LEU A 184 10.07 -5.75 3.90
C LEU A 184 9.40 -5.11 2.67
N ALA A 185 8.07 -5.07 2.65
CA ALA A 185 7.32 -4.41 1.59
C ALA A 185 7.51 -2.89 1.62
N ASP A 186 7.45 -2.27 2.80
CA ASP A 186 7.69 -0.83 3.00
C ASP A 186 9.14 -0.44 2.61
N GLU A 187 10.11 -1.28 2.93
CA GLU A 187 11.50 -1.11 2.54
C GLU A 187 11.68 -1.17 1.02
N ALA A 188 11.07 -2.17 0.37
CA ALA A 188 11.10 -2.29 -1.09
C ALA A 188 10.43 -1.09 -1.77
N LEU A 189 9.27 -0.63 -1.24
CA LEU A 189 8.60 0.57 -1.73
C LEU A 189 9.48 1.82 -1.59
N SER A 190 10.14 1.97 -0.45
CA SER A 190 11.06 3.08 -0.18
C SER A 190 12.31 3.05 -1.05
N ALA A 191 12.74 1.86 -1.47
CA ALA A 191 13.84 1.65 -2.39
C ALA A 191 13.43 1.79 -3.86
N ALA A 192 12.19 2.17 -4.16
CA ALA A 192 11.62 2.24 -5.51
C ALA A 192 11.58 0.89 -6.26
N GLU A 193 11.64 -0.24 -5.53
CA GLU A 193 11.49 -1.60 -6.08
C GLU A 193 9.99 -1.97 -6.16
N TYR A 194 9.21 -1.25 -6.97
CA TYR A 194 7.73 -1.28 -6.92
C TYR A 194 7.13 -2.66 -7.20
N GLN A 195 7.63 -3.43 -8.17
CA GLN A 195 7.14 -4.79 -8.46
C GLN A 195 7.39 -5.72 -7.27
N LYS A 196 8.56 -5.64 -6.66
CA LYS A 196 8.90 -6.42 -5.47
C LYS A 196 8.05 -6.00 -4.27
N ALA A 197 7.82 -4.70 -4.09
CA ALA A 197 6.93 -4.18 -3.04
C ALA A 197 5.50 -4.72 -3.22
N GLN A 198 4.98 -4.73 -4.44
CA GLN A 198 3.66 -5.29 -4.77
C GLN A 198 3.57 -6.77 -4.39
N GLU A 199 4.56 -7.59 -4.78
CA GLU A 199 4.59 -9.02 -4.43
C GLU A 199 4.60 -9.24 -2.92
N LEU A 200 5.40 -8.44 -2.19
CA LEU A 200 5.50 -8.53 -0.73
C LEU A 200 4.21 -8.08 -0.04
N TYR A 201 3.55 -7.01 -0.51
CA TYR A 201 2.24 -6.60 0.02
C TYR A 201 1.14 -7.60 -0.30
N LEU A 202 1.14 -8.24 -1.46
CA LEU A 202 0.20 -9.32 -1.77
C LEU A 202 0.36 -10.50 -0.80
N ALA A 203 1.60 -10.89 -0.50
CA ALA A 203 1.87 -11.91 0.50
C ALA A 203 1.43 -11.47 1.90
N ALA A 204 1.73 -10.23 2.30
CA ALA A 204 1.28 -9.65 3.57
C ALA A 204 -0.26 -9.60 3.67
N ARG A 205 -0.94 -9.25 2.57
CA ARG A 205 -2.41 -9.24 2.50
C ARG A 205 -3.00 -10.62 2.76
N GLN A 206 -2.42 -11.66 2.17
CA GLN A 206 -2.86 -13.04 2.43
C GLN A 206 -2.69 -13.40 3.90
N MET A 207 -1.53 -13.11 4.49
CA MET A 207 -1.27 -13.35 5.92
C MET A 207 -2.22 -12.56 6.82
N ALA A 208 -2.54 -11.31 6.48
CA ALA A 208 -3.48 -10.49 7.21
C ALA A 208 -4.90 -11.09 7.21
N VAL A 209 -5.36 -11.61 6.07
CA VAL A 209 -6.66 -12.29 5.96
C VAL A 209 -6.69 -13.56 6.82
N GLU A 210 -5.64 -14.36 6.80
CA GLU A 210 -5.51 -15.55 7.63
C GLU A 210 -5.51 -15.22 9.15
N ASN A 211 -5.01 -14.04 9.51
CA ASN A 211 -4.97 -13.52 10.87
C ASN A 211 -6.20 -12.64 11.23
N GLY A 212 -7.35 -12.83 10.58
CA GLY A 212 -8.59 -12.15 10.94
C GLY A 212 -8.68 -10.70 10.44
N ASN A 213 -8.04 -10.38 9.32
CA ASN A 213 -8.00 -9.06 8.65
C ASN A 213 -7.26 -7.97 9.44
N VAL A 214 -6.36 -8.35 10.33
CA VAL A 214 -5.58 -7.40 11.12
C VAL A 214 -4.56 -6.68 10.22
N GLY A 215 -4.51 -5.36 10.31
CA GLY A 215 -3.63 -4.52 9.48
C GLY A 215 -3.99 -4.45 7.99
N LEU A 216 -5.08 -5.11 7.56
CA LEU A 216 -5.48 -5.24 6.16
C LEU A 216 -5.67 -3.88 5.48
N SER A 217 -6.29 -2.93 6.16
CA SER A 217 -6.55 -1.59 5.60
C SER A 217 -5.26 -0.83 5.23
N TYR A 218 -4.23 -0.93 6.06
CA TYR A 218 -2.92 -0.35 5.76
C TYR A 218 -2.29 -1.05 4.55
N ILE A 219 -2.26 -2.37 4.57
CA ILE A 219 -1.65 -3.19 3.51
C ILE A 219 -2.33 -2.92 2.17
N GLU A 220 -3.66 -2.90 2.13
CA GLU A 220 -4.41 -2.58 0.90
C GLU A 220 -4.18 -1.14 0.43
N GLY A 221 -4.07 -0.19 1.36
CA GLY A 221 -3.72 1.19 1.03
C GLY A 221 -2.35 1.31 0.37
N GLN A 222 -1.34 0.62 0.90
CA GLN A 222 0.00 0.61 0.32
C GLN A 222 0.07 -0.18 -0.99
N LEU A 223 -0.67 -1.29 -1.08
CA LEU A 223 -0.77 -2.07 -2.31
C LEU A 223 -1.36 -1.23 -3.45
N ASN A 224 -2.50 -0.59 -3.23
CA ASN A 224 -3.13 0.29 -4.21
C ASN A 224 -2.21 1.45 -4.63
N ARG A 225 -1.46 2.00 -3.68
CA ARG A 225 -0.46 3.04 -3.95
C ARG A 225 0.67 2.53 -4.83
N THR A 226 1.19 1.34 -4.51
CA THR A 226 2.27 0.68 -5.26
C THR A 226 1.83 0.35 -6.68
N GLU A 227 0.63 -0.20 -6.85
CA GLU A 227 0.01 -0.46 -8.15
C GLU A 227 -0.12 0.82 -8.97
N GLY A 228 -0.56 1.91 -8.34
CA GLY A 228 -0.63 3.20 -8.99
C GLY A 228 0.74 3.71 -9.47
N TYR A 229 1.82 3.46 -8.72
CA TYR A 229 3.18 3.83 -9.13
C TYR A 229 3.66 3.01 -10.32
N ILE A 230 3.38 1.70 -10.32
CA ILE A 230 3.67 0.80 -11.45
C ILE A 230 2.94 1.28 -12.71
N GLU A 231 1.65 1.61 -12.60
CA GLU A 231 0.87 2.12 -13.72
C GLU A 231 1.42 3.43 -14.30
N VAL A 232 1.97 4.33 -13.46
CA VAL A 232 2.65 5.55 -13.94
C VAL A 232 3.85 5.19 -14.80
N PHE A 233 4.70 4.26 -14.36
CA PHE A 233 5.85 3.82 -15.16
C PHE A 233 5.45 3.04 -16.41
N ASP A 234 4.36 2.27 -16.35
CA ASP A 234 3.82 1.60 -17.54
C ASP A 234 3.34 2.61 -18.60
N LEU A 235 2.72 3.71 -18.19
CA LEU A 235 2.33 4.80 -19.09
C LEU A 235 3.57 5.49 -19.69
N ILE A 236 4.59 5.76 -18.89
CA ILE A 236 5.88 6.31 -19.35
C ILE A 236 6.49 5.38 -20.41
N ALA A 237 6.63 4.09 -20.08
CA ALA A 237 7.18 3.10 -21.01
C ALA A 237 6.35 2.93 -22.30
N GLN A 238 5.03 3.13 -22.22
CA GLN A 238 4.19 3.18 -23.42
C GLN A 238 4.44 4.45 -24.25
N GLY A 239 4.69 5.57 -23.59
CA GLY A 239 5.07 6.83 -24.23
C GLY A 239 6.39 6.69 -24.97
N GLU A 240 7.43 6.16 -24.31
CA GLU A 240 8.74 5.88 -24.93
C GLU A 240 8.62 5.00 -26.17
N ARG A 241 7.82 3.92 -26.11
CA ARG A 241 7.52 3.10 -27.29
C ARG A 241 6.84 3.88 -28.40
N LYS A 242 5.98 4.87 -28.09
CA LYS A 242 5.36 5.71 -29.11
C LYS A 242 6.40 6.63 -29.79
N GLU A 243 7.37 7.14 -29.04
CA GLU A 243 8.49 7.89 -29.61
C GLU A 243 9.34 7.05 -30.55
N GLU A 244 9.66 5.79 -30.19
CA GLU A 244 10.39 4.86 -31.04
C GLU A 244 9.70 4.64 -32.41
N TYR A 245 8.38 4.80 -32.47
CA TYR A 245 7.57 4.69 -33.69
C TYR A 245 7.22 6.06 -34.32
N ASP A 246 7.98 7.11 -34.02
CA ASP A 246 7.78 8.48 -34.53
C ASP A 246 6.39 9.08 -34.22
N ASN A 247 5.70 8.56 -33.19
CA ASN A 247 4.39 9.05 -32.77
C ASN A 247 4.52 9.97 -31.55
N LEU A 248 5.18 11.11 -31.72
CA LEU A 248 5.41 12.10 -30.66
C LEU A 248 4.11 12.60 -30.02
N THR A 249 3.07 12.84 -30.79
CA THR A 249 1.77 13.29 -30.25
C THR A 249 1.16 12.24 -29.34
N GLY A 250 1.24 10.95 -29.68
CA GLY A 250 0.79 9.85 -28.84
C GLY A 250 1.65 9.67 -27.59
N ALA A 251 2.95 9.91 -27.68
CA ALA A 251 3.86 9.89 -26.55
C ALA A 251 3.55 11.01 -25.55
N ILE A 252 3.40 12.25 -26.03
CA ILE A 252 3.05 13.42 -25.21
C ILE A 252 1.75 13.19 -24.45
N ALA A 253 0.73 12.60 -25.08
CA ALA A 253 -0.53 12.28 -24.42
C ALA A 253 -0.35 11.29 -23.26
N LEU A 254 0.45 10.23 -23.46
CA LEU A 254 0.74 9.23 -22.42
C LEU A 254 1.58 9.80 -21.27
N TYR A 255 2.56 10.63 -21.55
CA TYR A 255 3.34 11.34 -20.52
C TYR A 255 2.47 12.31 -19.72
N GLN A 256 1.54 13.01 -20.37
CA GLN A 256 0.57 13.85 -19.70
C GLN A 256 -0.33 13.03 -18.76
N GLU A 257 -0.83 11.88 -19.21
CA GLU A 257 -1.63 10.97 -18.41
C GLU A 257 -0.83 10.43 -17.21
N ALA A 258 0.42 9.99 -17.43
CA ALA A 258 1.32 9.54 -16.38
C ALA A 258 1.55 10.65 -15.33
N LYS A 259 1.81 11.88 -15.78
CA LYS A 259 2.01 13.07 -14.91
C LYS A 259 0.78 13.37 -14.07
N GLU A 260 -0.42 13.31 -14.65
CA GLU A 260 -1.68 13.58 -13.94
C GLU A 260 -1.95 12.47 -12.91
N LYS A 261 -1.76 11.21 -13.28
CA LYS A 261 -1.88 10.08 -12.37
C LYS A 261 -0.89 10.16 -11.21
N ALA A 262 0.37 10.45 -11.50
CA ALA A 262 1.40 10.65 -10.48
C ALA A 262 1.06 11.82 -9.53
N ALA A 263 0.46 12.90 -10.04
CA ALA A 263 0.02 14.01 -9.21
C ALA A 263 -1.10 13.64 -8.25
N VAL A 264 -2.08 12.84 -8.69
CA VAL A 264 -3.17 12.33 -7.84
C VAL A 264 -2.63 11.42 -6.72
N LEU A 265 -1.62 10.63 -7.03
CA LEU A 265 -0.97 9.71 -6.09
C LEU A 265 0.07 10.39 -5.18
N TYR A 266 0.32 11.69 -5.36
CA TYR A 266 1.43 12.42 -4.72
C TYR A 266 2.80 11.78 -4.99
N PHE A 267 2.94 11.12 -6.15
CA PHE A 267 4.17 10.45 -6.56
C PHE A 267 5.10 11.43 -7.32
N MET A 268 5.97 12.09 -6.55
CA MET A 268 6.78 13.20 -7.07
C MET A 268 7.82 12.75 -8.10
N ASP A 269 8.44 11.60 -7.92
CA ASP A 269 9.48 11.09 -8.82
C ASP A 269 8.88 10.72 -10.18
N GLY A 270 7.81 9.94 -10.21
CA GLY A 270 7.11 9.61 -11.45
C GLY A 270 6.52 10.84 -12.15
N LYS A 271 6.01 11.81 -11.37
CA LYS A 271 5.54 13.09 -11.93
C LYS A 271 6.66 13.88 -12.60
N LYS A 272 7.83 13.94 -11.97
CA LYS A 272 8.99 14.66 -12.49
C LYS A 272 9.49 14.00 -13.77
N GLU A 273 9.64 12.69 -13.77
CA GLU A 273 10.09 11.93 -14.93
C GLU A 273 9.13 12.07 -16.12
N ALA A 274 7.82 11.89 -15.89
CA ALA A 274 6.82 12.10 -16.94
C ALA A 274 6.82 13.53 -17.50
N LEU A 275 7.03 14.54 -16.64
CA LEU A 275 7.13 15.93 -17.09
C LEU A 275 8.37 16.18 -17.94
N GLU A 276 9.53 15.66 -17.53
CA GLU A 276 10.79 15.81 -18.27
C GLU A 276 10.68 15.18 -19.66
N LEU A 277 10.12 13.99 -19.75
CA LEU A 277 9.90 13.30 -21.02
C LEU A 277 8.86 14.01 -21.89
N GLN A 278 7.76 14.50 -21.29
CA GLN A 278 6.77 15.28 -22.00
C GLN A 278 7.40 16.51 -22.64
N MET A 279 8.17 17.30 -21.89
CA MET A 279 8.84 18.50 -22.38
C MET A 279 9.83 18.20 -23.50
N ALA A 280 10.60 17.11 -23.40
CA ALA A 280 11.53 16.68 -24.43
C ALA A 280 10.81 16.28 -25.74
N ALA A 281 9.71 15.55 -25.62
CA ALA A 281 8.90 15.17 -26.77
C ALA A 281 8.20 16.39 -27.43
N GLU A 282 7.71 17.34 -26.64
CA GLU A 282 7.13 18.60 -27.13
C GLU A 282 8.17 19.44 -27.89
N GLU A 283 9.39 19.58 -27.35
CA GLU A 283 10.49 20.28 -28.01
C GLU A 283 10.88 19.63 -29.35
N THR A 284 10.90 18.29 -29.37
CA THR A 284 11.20 17.53 -30.59
C THR A 284 10.10 17.74 -31.65
N LEU A 285 8.84 17.66 -31.24
CA LEU A 285 7.69 17.91 -32.14
C LEU A 285 7.69 19.33 -32.72
N GLU A 286 8.00 20.34 -31.90
CA GLU A 286 8.11 21.73 -32.34
C GLU A 286 9.23 21.88 -33.37
N LYS A 287 10.40 21.29 -33.16
CA LYS A 287 11.51 21.29 -34.11
C LYS A 287 11.14 20.62 -35.44
N GLU A 288 10.43 19.49 -35.40
CA GLU A 288 9.97 18.82 -36.61
C GLU A 288 8.95 19.65 -37.39
N GLN A 289 7.99 20.26 -36.68
CA GLN A 289 7.00 21.15 -37.30
C GLN A 289 7.67 22.38 -37.96
N LEU A 290 8.62 22.99 -37.26
CA LEU A 290 9.37 24.13 -37.84
C LEU A 290 10.20 23.71 -39.04
N ALA A 291 10.82 22.52 -39.00
CA ALA A 291 11.56 21.99 -40.14
C ALA A 291 10.66 21.69 -41.34
N ALA A 292 9.47 21.12 -41.08
CA ALA A 292 8.47 20.86 -42.13
C ALA A 292 7.93 22.15 -42.74
N GLU A 293 7.65 23.16 -41.93
CA GLU A 293 7.22 24.47 -42.40
C GLU A 293 8.28 25.13 -43.28
N LYS A 294 9.55 25.11 -42.89
CA LYS A 294 10.66 25.64 -43.69
C LYS A 294 10.77 24.91 -45.05
N ARG A 295 10.70 23.58 -45.05
CA ARG A 295 10.73 22.77 -46.28
C ARG A 295 9.57 23.15 -47.22
N LEU A 296 8.37 23.33 -46.67
CA LEU A 296 7.20 23.74 -47.43
C LEU A 296 7.40 25.15 -48.02
N GLN A 297 7.93 26.08 -47.23
CA GLN A 297 8.23 27.44 -47.69
C GLN A 297 9.28 27.43 -48.82
N GLU A 298 10.36 26.66 -48.65
CA GLU A 298 11.39 26.49 -49.70
C GLU A 298 10.82 25.89 -50.98
N GLN A 299 9.88 24.93 -50.87
CA GLN A 299 9.19 24.37 -52.05
C GLN A 299 8.32 25.41 -52.76
N ILE A 300 7.54 26.18 -52.00
CA ILE A 300 6.70 27.26 -52.55
C ILE A 300 7.56 28.30 -53.27
N GLU A 301 8.69 28.71 -52.68
CA GLU A 301 9.62 29.68 -53.30
C GLU A 301 10.26 29.11 -54.55
N ALA A 302 10.70 27.83 -54.53
CA ALA A 302 11.27 27.17 -55.71
C ALA A 302 10.26 27.05 -56.85
N GLU A 303 9.00 26.69 -56.54
CA GLU A 303 7.93 26.66 -57.54
C GLU A 303 7.63 28.10 -58.12
N ALA A 304 7.63 29.11 -57.25
CA ALA A 304 7.40 30.49 -57.67
C ALA A 304 8.51 30.99 -58.62
N VAL A 305 9.79 30.67 -58.27
CA VAL A 305 10.94 30.99 -59.16
C VAL A 305 10.85 30.24 -60.48
N SER A 306 10.50 28.94 -60.46
CA SER A 306 10.32 28.15 -61.69
C SER A 306 9.23 28.73 -62.59
N ARG A 307 8.08 29.14 -62.02
CA ARG A 307 6.99 29.76 -62.80
C ARG A 307 7.39 31.15 -63.36
N ALA A 308 8.18 31.92 -62.59
CA ALA A 308 8.70 33.17 -63.07
C ALA A 308 9.68 33.00 -64.25
N LEU A 309 10.59 32.02 -64.15
CA LEU A 309 11.52 31.69 -65.22
C LEU A 309 10.80 31.22 -66.50
N ASP A 310 9.78 30.35 -66.36
CA ASP A 310 8.96 29.89 -67.49
C ASP A 310 8.21 31.06 -68.15
N GLN A 311 7.72 32.00 -67.33
CA GLN A 311 7.02 33.19 -67.82
C GLN A 311 7.99 34.16 -68.59
N ASP A 312 9.16 34.38 -68.00
CA ASP A 312 10.20 35.20 -68.66
C ASP A 312 10.67 34.59 -69.99
N GLN A 313 10.85 33.28 -70.02
CA GLN A 313 11.21 32.53 -71.22
C GLN A 313 10.14 32.66 -72.27
N LYS A 314 8.85 32.46 -71.95
CA LYS A 314 7.73 32.67 -72.90
C LYS A 314 7.68 34.08 -73.40
N THR A 315 7.92 35.09 -72.55
CA THR A 315 7.93 36.51 -72.91
C THR A 315 9.08 36.81 -73.89
N ASN A 316 10.27 36.22 -73.59
CA ASN A 316 11.43 36.41 -74.51
C ASN A 316 11.23 35.73 -75.85
N ASP A 317 10.66 34.51 -75.88
CA ASP A 317 10.35 33.77 -77.09
C ASP A 317 9.30 34.51 -77.92
N GLN A 318 8.29 35.11 -77.30
CA GLN A 318 7.30 35.97 -77.95
C GLN A 318 7.96 37.22 -78.55
N GLN A 319 8.86 37.90 -77.84
CA GLN A 319 9.58 39.06 -78.34
C GLN A 319 10.47 38.69 -79.52
N ASN A 320 11.13 37.51 -79.47
CA ASN A 320 11.92 37.02 -80.60
C ASN A 320 11.04 36.75 -81.81
N ALA A 321 9.85 36.18 -81.67
CA ALA A 321 8.91 35.98 -82.78
C ALA A 321 8.45 37.32 -83.39
N ILE A 322 8.16 38.33 -82.57
CA ILE A 322 7.83 39.68 -83.05
C ILE A 322 9.01 40.29 -83.78
N ASN A 323 10.26 40.12 -83.32
CA ASN A 323 11.42 40.66 -84.05
C ASN A 323 11.60 39.95 -85.41
N MET A 324 11.38 38.66 -85.53
CA MET A 324 11.39 37.88 -86.78
C MET A 324 10.29 38.40 -87.72
N GLU A 325 9.09 38.63 -87.21
CA GLU A 325 7.98 39.18 -87.98
C GLU A 325 8.33 40.62 -88.53
N ASN A 326 8.90 41.48 -87.69
CA ASN A 326 9.32 42.85 -88.12
C ASN A 326 10.42 42.79 -89.16
N GLN A 327 11.42 41.88 -89.04
CA GLN A 327 12.43 41.68 -90.06
C GLN A 327 11.82 41.24 -91.41
N GLY A 328 10.82 40.32 -91.34
CA GLY A 328 10.03 39.93 -92.49
C GLY A 328 9.31 41.09 -93.13
N ASN A 329 8.70 42.01 -92.35
CA ASN A 329 8.01 43.22 -92.84
C ASN A 329 9.01 44.17 -93.50
N GLU A 330 10.19 44.38 -92.95
CA GLU A 330 11.24 45.24 -93.54
C GLU A 330 11.76 44.70 -94.88
N LEU A 331 12.02 43.41 -94.97
CA LEU A 331 12.48 42.74 -96.19
C LEU A 331 11.40 42.76 -97.29
N LEU A 332 10.13 42.61 -96.89
CA LEU A 332 9.01 42.76 -97.80
C LEU A 332 8.97 44.18 -98.39
N ALA A 333 9.14 45.19 -97.57
CA ALA A 333 9.19 46.62 -98.01
C ALA A 333 10.37 46.90 -98.91
N GLN A 334 11.48 46.18 -98.82
CA GLN A 334 12.67 46.24 -99.69
C GLN A 334 12.55 45.39 -100.95
N GLY A 335 11.42 44.74 -101.17
CA GLY A 335 11.22 43.88 -102.31
C GLY A 335 11.92 42.47 -102.25
N SER A 336 12.45 42.11 -101.11
CA SER A 336 13.16 40.86 -100.92
C SER A 336 12.18 39.76 -100.47
N TYR A 337 11.26 39.34 -101.32
CA TYR A 337 10.10 38.49 -101.05
C TYR A 337 10.49 37.12 -100.50
N GLU A 338 11.45 36.42 -101.05
CA GLU A 338 11.87 35.06 -100.59
C GLU A 338 12.45 35.12 -99.16
N SER A 339 13.26 36.12 -98.88
CA SER A 339 13.81 36.33 -97.55
C SER A 339 12.73 36.73 -96.56
N ALA A 340 11.76 37.57 -96.90
CA ALA A 340 10.64 37.94 -96.07
C ALA A 340 9.81 36.67 -95.62
N ILE A 341 9.49 35.79 -96.60
CA ILE A 341 8.77 34.53 -96.36
C ILE A 341 9.54 33.65 -95.41
N THR A 342 10.87 33.63 -95.51
CA THR A 342 11.68 32.81 -94.57
C THR A 342 11.57 33.34 -93.14
N PHE A 343 11.65 34.64 -92.89
CA PHE A 343 11.47 35.23 -91.58
C PHE A 343 10.05 35.03 -91.02
N TYR A 344 9.03 35.20 -91.92
CA TYR A 344 7.65 34.97 -91.53
C TYR A 344 7.41 33.53 -91.10
N ARG A 345 7.99 32.51 -91.79
CA ARG A 345 7.88 31.07 -91.36
C ARG A 345 8.47 30.86 -89.98
N VAL A 346 9.60 31.45 -89.64
CA VAL A 346 10.21 31.35 -88.31
C VAL A 346 9.30 31.98 -87.30
N ALA A 347 8.80 33.20 -87.52
CA ALA A 347 7.87 33.91 -86.63
C ALA A 347 6.59 33.04 -86.39
N GLN A 348 5.99 32.53 -87.50
CA GLN A 348 4.82 31.70 -87.41
C GLN A 348 5.05 30.40 -86.55
N ALA A 349 6.16 29.74 -86.80
CA ALA A 349 6.53 28.54 -86.02
C ALA A 349 6.65 28.87 -84.51
N SER A 350 7.30 29.99 -84.18
CA SER A 350 7.43 30.47 -82.82
C SER A 350 6.07 30.79 -82.16
N TYR A 351 5.16 31.52 -82.89
CA TYR A 351 3.82 31.81 -82.40
C TYR A 351 2.98 30.53 -82.19
N LYS A 352 3.06 29.55 -83.08
CA LYS A 352 2.40 28.25 -82.89
C LYS A 352 2.91 27.49 -81.67
N GLN A 353 4.23 27.52 -81.46
CA GLN A 353 4.84 26.88 -80.28
C GLN A 353 4.40 27.54 -78.98
N LEU A 354 4.19 28.83 -78.97
CA LEU A 354 3.70 29.62 -77.84
C LEU A 354 2.17 29.55 -77.66
N GLY A 355 1.45 28.87 -78.58
CA GLY A 355 -0.02 28.77 -78.53
C GLY A 355 -0.74 30.07 -78.98
N LEU A 356 -0.02 31.00 -79.60
CA LEU A 356 -0.54 32.29 -80.05
C LEU A 356 -1.12 32.15 -81.50
N THR A 357 -2.19 31.40 -81.62
CA THR A 357 -2.79 30.96 -82.85
C THR A 357 -3.23 32.17 -83.76
N GLU A 358 -3.85 33.20 -83.15
CA GLU A 358 -4.30 34.37 -83.88
C GLU A 358 -3.13 35.10 -84.54
N LEU A 359 -1.98 35.24 -83.86
CA LEU A 359 -0.78 35.89 -84.44
C LEU A 359 -0.15 34.97 -85.54
N ALA A 360 -0.13 33.68 -85.31
CA ALA A 360 0.34 32.70 -86.31
C ALA A 360 -0.49 32.80 -87.64
N ASP A 361 -1.83 32.85 -87.48
CA ASP A 361 -2.75 33.00 -88.64
C ASP A 361 -2.59 34.39 -89.36
N GLY A 362 -2.24 35.46 -88.57
CA GLY A 362 -1.90 36.75 -89.09
C GLY A 362 -0.65 36.71 -90.01
N ILE A 363 0.35 35.88 -89.64
CA ILE A 363 1.54 35.67 -90.47
C ILE A 363 1.23 34.94 -91.77
N ASP A 364 0.31 33.97 -91.78
CA ASP A 364 -0.11 33.29 -93.00
C ASP A 364 -0.61 34.32 -94.06
N LYS A 365 -1.43 35.24 -93.63
CA LYS A 365 -1.90 36.30 -94.54
C LYS A 365 -0.76 37.18 -95.08
N LYS A 366 0.29 37.48 -94.28
CA LYS A 366 1.47 38.22 -94.73
C LYS A 366 2.32 37.39 -95.68
N MET A 367 2.43 36.14 -95.52
CA MET A 367 3.11 35.20 -96.45
C MET A 367 2.40 35.12 -97.81
N GLU A 368 1.05 35.06 -97.82
CA GLU A 368 0.25 35.16 -99.03
C GLU A 368 0.44 36.46 -99.77
N ALA A 369 0.55 37.59 -99.11
CA ALA A 369 0.79 38.88 -99.66
C ALA A 369 2.21 39.06 -100.24
N ALA A 370 3.17 38.23 -99.76
CA ALA A 370 4.56 38.20 -100.21
C ALA A 370 4.86 37.26 -101.36
N GLN A 371 3.89 36.42 -101.74
CA GLN A 371 3.93 35.51 -102.95
C GLN A 371 3.44 36.28 -104.18
#